data_b48430fd862242abf3c36667909ded72
#
_entry.id   b48430fd862242abf3c36667909ded72
#
_cell.length_a   1.000
_cell.length_b   1.000
_cell.length_c   1.000
_cell.angle_alpha   90.00
_cell.angle_beta   90.00
_cell.angle_gamma   90.00
#
_symmetry.space_group_name_H-M   'P 1'
#
loop_
_entity.id
_entity.type
_entity.pdbx_description
1 polymer ?
#
loop_
_entity_poly.entity_id
_entity_poly.type
_entity_poly.pdbx_seq_one_letter_code
_entity_poly.pdbx_strand_id
1 'polypeptide(L)'
;MPSTQPIIFVTGTDTDVGKTFVSGLLVQKWHANYWKPIQTGLESDKGDSWTVSRFCSTHKTSSWNPTIFKPTVELNKPLCPLDAVKCDANSKQISLKDFILPDDTAAAPLVIEGAGGIFVPLNDKLEITSDLIERIKEQTNRTVYIVVVARSGLGTLNHTLLTYGHLQTRGLKQNVLGCILNGQQDPLNKQTLELFGVTVMAEIPILDTESQLSSTLDRIPPLERIVDES
;
A
#
# COMPACT_ATOMS: atom_id res chain seq x y z
N MET A 1 15.91 -20.08 -14.07
CA MET A 1 16.17 -18.64 -13.76
C MET A 1 15.59 -18.42 -12.38
N PRO A 2 16.20 -17.65 -11.48
CA PRO A 2 15.53 -17.31 -10.23
C PRO A 2 14.20 -16.63 -10.59
N SER A 3 13.12 -17.05 -9.96
CA SER A 3 11.80 -16.44 -10.16
C SER A 3 11.89 -14.97 -9.76
N THR A 4 11.47 -14.08 -10.65
CA THR A 4 11.42 -12.65 -10.33
C THR A 4 10.40 -12.42 -9.22
N GLN A 5 10.83 -11.79 -8.13
CA GLN A 5 9.95 -11.50 -6.98
C GLN A 5 8.84 -10.51 -7.36
N PRO A 6 7.62 -10.64 -6.82
CA PRO A 6 6.48 -9.82 -7.20
C PRO A 6 6.61 -8.36 -6.74
N ILE A 7 5.74 -7.51 -7.29
CA ILE A 7 5.45 -6.17 -6.81
C ILE A 7 4.12 -6.21 -6.07
N ILE A 8 4.05 -5.58 -4.91
CA ILE A 8 2.84 -5.50 -4.08
C ILE A 8 2.43 -4.04 -3.95
N PHE A 9 1.35 -3.65 -4.62
CA PHE A 9 0.79 -2.31 -4.50
C PHE A 9 -0.17 -2.25 -3.32
N VAL A 10 0.17 -1.46 -2.31
CA VAL A 10 -0.66 -1.22 -1.13
C VAL A 10 -1.53 0.01 -1.37
N THR A 11 -2.83 -0.20 -1.47
CA THR A 11 -3.82 0.88 -1.54
C THR A 11 -4.68 0.90 -0.27
N GLY A 12 -5.43 1.96 -0.06
CA GLY A 12 -6.37 2.07 1.05
C GLY A 12 -7.80 2.19 0.60
N THR A 13 -8.72 1.91 1.51
CA THR A 13 -10.13 2.29 1.34
C THR A 13 -10.35 3.78 1.60
N ASP A 14 -9.38 4.45 2.25
CA ASP A 14 -9.43 5.87 2.62
C ASP A 14 -8.02 6.38 3.00
N THR A 15 -7.91 7.67 3.35
CA THR A 15 -6.78 8.24 4.09
C THR A 15 -6.84 7.75 5.55
N ASP A 16 -5.68 7.71 6.22
CA ASP A 16 -5.53 7.33 7.64
C ASP A 16 -6.08 5.95 8.05
N VAL A 17 -6.19 5.02 7.08
CA VAL A 17 -6.51 3.61 7.35
C VAL A 17 -5.28 2.81 7.83
N GLY A 18 -4.10 3.44 7.87
CA GLY A 18 -2.85 2.84 8.34
C GLY A 18 -2.01 2.16 7.26
N LYS A 19 -2.10 2.61 6.00
CA LYS A 19 -1.29 2.07 4.89
C LYS A 19 0.19 2.01 5.22
N THR A 20 0.77 3.10 5.71
CA THR A 20 2.20 3.22 6.00
C THR A 20 2.65 2.25 7.09
N PHE A 21 1.83 2.06 8.13
CA PHE A 21 2.10 1.07 9.17
C PHE A 21 2.05 -0.36 8.61
N VAL A 22 0.99 -0.68 7.85
CA VAL A 22 0.86 -1.99 7.18
C VAL A 22 1.99 -2.20 6.18
N SER A 23 2.35 -1.21 5.38
CA SER A 23 3.50 -1.29 4.45
C SER A 23 4.79 -1.63 5.18
N GLY A 24 5.05 -1.00 6.34
CA GLY A 24 6.21 -1.33 7.18
C GLY A 24 6.20 -2.79 7.66
N LEU A 25 5.03 -3.30 8.07
CA LEU A 25 4.86 -4.71 8.45
C LEU A 25 5.13 -5.65 7.26
N LEU A 26 4.59 -5.34 6.07
CA LEU A 26 4.80 -6.15 4.85
C LEU A 26 6.27 -6.14 4.42
N VAL A 27 6.93 -4.97 4.46
CA VAL A 27 8.37 -4.84 4.16
C VAL A 27 9.20 -5.77 5.05
N GLN A 28 8.91 -5.80 6.35
CA GLN A 28 9.63 -6.69 7.27
C GLN A 28 9.26 -8.16 7.08
N LYS A 29 7.96 -8.47 6.99
CA LYS A 29 7.48 -9.86 6.90
C LYS A 29 7.94 -10.55 5.64
N TRP A 30 7.93 -9.84 4.52
CA TRP A 30 8.22 -10.40 3.20
C TRP A 30 9.63 -10.09 2.70
N HIS A 31 10.48 -9.48 3.55
CA HIS A 31 11.82 -9.03 3.17
C HIS A 31 11.81 -8.21 1.87
N ALA A 32 10.89 -7.25 1.79
CA ALA A 32 10.65 -6.44 0.62
C ALA A 32 11.44 -5.12 0.65
N ASN A 33 11.67 -4.53 -0.53
CA ASN A 33 12.02 -3.12 -0.68
C ASN A 33 10.76 -2.27 -0.65
N TYR A 34 10.91 -0.95 -0.56
CA TYR A 34 9.77 -0.03 -0.44
C TYR A 34 9.89 1.19 -1.33
N TRP A 35 8.77 1.57 -1.95
CA TRP A 35 8.66 2.80 -2.71
C TRP A 35 7.31 3.49 -2.48
N LYS A 36 7.35 4.79 -2.21
CA LYS A 36 6.19 5.69 -2.13
C LYS A 36 6.25 6.63 -3.34
N PRO A 37 5.57 6.34 -4.47
CA PRO A 37 5.68 7.16 -5.69
C PRO A 37 5.32 8.63 -5.47
N ILE A 38 4.27 8.88 -4.70
CA ILE A 38 3.75 10.21 -4.40
C ILE A 38 3.68 10.38 -2.89
N GLN A 39 4.38 11.38 -2.36
CA GLN A 39 4.31 11.81 -0.97
C GLN A 39 3.66 13.18 -0.89
N THR A 40 2.62 13.31 -0.09
CA THR A 40 1.98 14.60 0.27
C THR A 40 2.13 14.85 1.77
N GLY A 41 1.94 16.08 2.24
CA GLY A 41 1.92 16.42 3.66
C GLY A 41 3.26 16.67 4.32
N LEU A 42 4.34 16.89 3.55
CA LEU A 42 5.70 17.09 4.10
C LEU A 42 5.87 18.34 4.97
N GLU A 43 4.92 19.28 4.96
CA GLU A 43 4.94 20.39 5.91
C GLU A 43 4.53 19.98 7.33
N SER A 44 3.81 18.88 7.48
CA SER A 44 3.27 18.41 8.76
C SER A 44 4.05 17.23 9.35
N ASP A 45 4.70 16.42 8.51
CA ASP A 45 5.50 15.25 8.95
C ASP A 45 6.70 14.96 8.05
N LYS A 46 7.46 13.91 8.39
CA LYS A 46 8.65 13.51 7.63
C LYS A 46 8.37 12.59 6.43
N GLY A 47 7.11 12.26 6.20
CA GLY A 47 6.65 11.38 5.14
C GLY A 47 6.71 9.88 5.45
N ASP A 48 5.98 9.13 4.62
CA ASP A 48 5.79 7.70 4.78
C ASP A 48 7.09 6.90 4.59
N SER A 49 7.93 7.31 3.63
CA SER A 49 9.23 6.67 3.39
C SER A 49 10.15 6.75 4.61
N TRP A 50 10.17 7.89 5.29
CA TRP A 50 10.92 8.04 6.54
C TRP A 50 10.31 7.17 7.65
N THR A 51 8.99 7.13 7.75
CA THR A 51 8.27 6.33 8.75
C THR A 51 8.56 4.84 8.58
N VAL A 52 8.47 4.31 7.35
CA VAL A 52 8.79 2.90 7.05
C VAL A 52 10.28 2.60 7.31
N SER A 53 11.19 3.49 6.90
CA SER A 53 12.63 3.35 7.16
C SER A 53 12.92 3.26 8.66
N ARG A 54 12.35 4.18 9.43
CA ARG A 54 12.49 4.19 10.89
C ARG A 54 11.88 2.94 11.52
N PHE A 55 10.67 2.55 11.11
CA PHE A 55 10.01 1.34 11.57
C PHE A 55 10.90 0.11 11.37
N CYS A 56 11.44 -0.10 10.18
CA CYS A 56 12.31 -1.21 9.86
C CYS A 56 13.66 -1.18 10.60
N SER A 57 14.20 0.01 10.90
CA SER A 57 15.45 0.13 11.65
C SER A 57 15.28 -0.07 13.16
N THR A 58 14.15 0.38 13.73
CA THR A 58 13.87 0.30 15.16
C THR A 58 13.39 -1.11 15.55
N HIS A 59 12.57 -1.72 14.70
CA HIS A 59 11.91 -3.00 15.00
C HIS A 59 12.48 -4.14 14.13
N LYS A 60 13.79 -4.31 14.15
CA LYS A 60 14.45 -5.40 13.39
C LYS A 60 14.03 -6.78 13.91
N THR A 61 13.22 -7.46 13.12
CA THR A 61 12.82 -8.86 13.37
C THR A 61 13.69 -9.86 12.60
N SER A 62 14.52 -9.38 11.66
CA SER A 62 15.41 -10.17 10.82
C SER A 62 16.69 -9.41 10.48
N SER A 63 17.63 -10.05 9.81
CA SER A 63 18.82 -9.40 9.23
C SER A 63 18.52 -8.61 7.96
N TRP A 64 17.29 -8.62 7.46
CA TRP A 64 16.91 -7.89 6.26
C TRP A 64 17.03 -6.38 6.45
N ASN A 65 17.62 -5.72 5.47
CA ASN A 65 17.74 -4.27 5.41
C ASN A 65 17.11 -3.78 4.09
N PRO A 66 15.88 -3.26 4.13
CA PRO A 66 15.18 -2.86 2.92
C PRO A 66 15.82 -1.65 2.25
N THR A 67 15.81 -1.63 0.92
CA THR A 67 16.03 -0.41 0.16
C THR A 67 14.75 0.41 0.16
N ILE A 68 14.84 1.66 0.66
CA ILE A 68 13.74 2.62 0.66
C ILE A 68 14.00 3.60 -0.49
N PHE A 69 13.21 3.50 -1.55
CA PHE A 69 13.37 4.36 -2.72
C PHE A 69 12.77 5.74 -2.48
N LYS A 70 13.42 6.76 -3.06
CA LYS A 70 12.94 8.13 -2.98
C LYS A 70 11.61 8.28 -3.72
N PRO A 71 10.63 9.05 -3.20
CA PRO A 71 9.43 9.41 -3.94
C PRO A 71 9.75 10.13 -5.25
N THR A 72 8.94 9.87 -6.29
CA THR A 72 9.02 10.62 -7.55
C THR A 72 8.45 12.03 -7.39
N VAL A 73 7.38 12.14 -6.61
CA VAL A 73 6.69 13.41 -6.33
C VAL A 73 6.63 13.64 -4.83
N GLU A 74 7.09 14.79 -4.39
CA GLU A 74 7.08 15.26 -3.00
C GLU A 74 6.33 16.58 -2.93
N LEU A 75 5.25 16.64 -2.12
CA LEU A 75 4.34 17.79 -1.99
C LEU A 75 4.16 18.16 -0.51
N ASN A 76 4.17 19.47 -0.24
CA ASN A 76 4.14 19.98 1.13
C ASN A 76 2.74 19.86 1.77
N LYS A 77 1.68 20.15 1.01
CA LYS A 77 0.32 20.18 1.56
C LYS A 77 -0.26 18.78 1.81
N PRO A 78 -0.94 18.56 2.96
CA PRO A 78 -1.61 17.30 3.28
C PRO A 78 -2.98 17.21 2.56
N LEU A 79 -2.94 17.25 1.24
CA LEU A 79 -4.08 17.19 0.34
C LEU A 79 -3.93 16.03 -0.63
N CYS A 80 -4.98 15.72 -1.39
CA CYS A 80 -4.82 14.80 -2.52
C CYS A 80 -3.79 15.38 -3.52
N PRO A 81 -3.07 14.53 -4.27
CA PRO A 81 -2.01 14.99 -5.15
C PRO A 81 -2.43 16.10 -6.12
N LEU A 82 -3.61 15.96 -6.74
CA LEU A 82 -4.18 16.98 -7.64
C LEU A 82 -4.26 18.37 -6.98
N ASP A 83 -4.76 18.44 -5.76
CA ASP A 83 -4.96 19.72 -5.07
C ASP A 83 -3.66 20.20 -4.41
N ALA A 84 -2.82 19.30 -3.93
CA ALA A 84 -1.52 19.66 -3.36
C ALA A 84 -0.62 20.37 -4.40
N VAL A 85 -0.63 19.91 -5.66
CA VAL A 85 0.08 20.57 -6.77
C VAL A 85 -0.44 21.99 -7.01
N LYS A 86 -1.74 22.22 -6.96
CA LYS A 86 -2.34 23.55 -7.16
C LYS A 86 -1.94 24.55 -6.06
N CYS A 87 -1.68 24.04 -4.85
CA CYS A 87 -1.29 24.85 -3.70
C CYS A 87 0.21 25.18 -3.65
N ASP A 88 1.04 24.56 -4.50
CA ASP A 88 2.49 24.76 -4.53
C ASP A 88 2.90 25.31 -5.90
N ALA A 89 3.15 26.61 -5.95
CA ALA A 89 3.50 27.33 -7.18
C ALA A 89 4.77 26.81 -7.88
N ASN A 90 5.62 26.08 -7.16
CA ASN A 90 6.85 25.49 -7.70
C ASN A 90 6.69 24.03 -8.11
N SER A 91 5.54 23.41 -7.82
CA SER A 91 5.30 22.02 -8.17
C SER A 91 4.97 21.87 -9.65
N LYS A 92 5.58 20.87 -10.27
CA LYS A 92 5.21 20.45 -11.63
C LYS A 92 3.92 19.67 -11.60
N GLN A 93 3.13 19.79 -12.67
CA GLN A 93 1.97 18.92 -12.90
C GLN A 93 2.42 17.46 -12.92
N ILE A 94 1.66 16.61 -12.22
CA ILE A 94 1.92 15.18 -12.15
C ILE A 94 1.52 14.53 -13.47
N SER A 95 2.41 13.73 -14.03
CA SER A 95 2.10 12.86 -15.16
C SER A 95 2.39 11.40 -14.80
N LEU A 96 1.50 10.48 -15.16
CA LEU A 96 1.75 9.05 -14.94
C LEU A 96 3.03 8.55 -15.63
N LYS A 97 3.50 9.26 -16.67
CA LYS A 97 4.75 8.95 -17.36
C LYS A 97 6.00 9.21 -16.51
N ASP A 98 5.89 10.06 -15.49
CA ASP A 98 7.01 10.41 -14.62
C ASP A 98 7.30 9.30 -13.58
N PHE A 99 6.32 8.41 -13.35
CA PHE A 99 6.49 7.27 -12.44
C PHE A 99 7.19 6.13 -13.17
N ILE A 100 8.51 6.09 -13.01
CA ILE A 100 9.36 5.01 -13.49
C ILE A 100 9.68 4.12 -12.29
N LEU A 101 9.48 2.80 -12.47
CA LEU A 101 9.84 1.84 -11.43
C LEU A 101 11.30 2.03 -11.03
N PRO A 102 11.61 2.06 -9.73
CA PRO A 102 13.00 2.07 -9.28
C PRO A 102 13.78 0.90 -9.87
N ASP A 103 15.05 1.15 -10.20
CA ASP A 103 15.98 0.11 -10.61
C ASP A 103 16.32 -0.75 -9.39
N ASP A 104 15.52 -1.76 -9.16
CA ASP A 104 15.78 -2.79 -8.17
C ASP A 104 16.17 -4.08 -8.89
N THR A 105 17.00 -4.89 -8.24
CA THR A 105 17.53 -6.11 -8.82
C THR A 105 16.47 -7.20 -9.06
N ALA A 106 15.19 -6.95 -8.76
CA ALA A 106 14.11 -7.92 -8.72
C ALA A 106 14.40 -9.17 -7.84
N ALA A 107 15.46 -9.12 -7.04
CA ALA A 107 15.85 -10.20 -6.14
C ALA A 107 15.00 -10.19 -4.85
N ALA A 108 14.30 -9.11 -4.57
CA ALA A 108 13.37 -8.95 -3.45
C ALA A 108 12.00 -8.49 -3.95
N PRO A 109 10.92 -8.78 -3.21
CA PRO A 109 9.63 -8.15 -3.46
C PRO A 109 9.74 -6.63 -3.34
N LEU A 110 8.87 -5.89 -4.05
CA LEU A 110 8.77 -4.44 -3.93
C LEU A 110 7.38 -4.06 -3.41
N VAL A 111 7.31 -3.47 -2.24
CA VAL A 111 6.09 -2.86 -1.71
C VAL A 111 6.01 -1.43 -2.23
N ILE A 112 4.94 -1.12 -2.97
CA ILE A 112 4.64 0.23 -3.46
C ILE A 112 3.42 0.74 -2.71
N GLU A 113 3.54 1.89 -2.05
CA GLU A 113 2.43 2.47 -1.31
C GLU A 113 1.77 3.62 -2.08
N GLY A 114 0.47 3.50 -2.34
CA GLY A 114 -0.35 4.54 -2.95
C GLY A 114 -0.63 5.72 -2.00
N ALA A 115 -1.02 6.85 -2.56
CA ALA A 115 -1.48 8.02 -1.82
C ALA A 115 -3.00 7.96 -1.62
N GLY A 116 -3.47 7.94 -0.36
CA GLY A 116 -4.90 7.87 -0.05
C GLY A 116 -5.58 6.56 -0.47
N GLY A 117 -6.81 6.65 -0.95
CA GLY A 117 -7.59 5.51 -1.43
C GLY A 117 -7.41 5.23 -2.93
N ILE A 118 -8.07 4.14 -3.39
CA ILE A 118 -7.93 3.67 -4.79
C ILE A 118 -8.45 4.69 -5.83
N PHE A 119 -9.39 5.54 -5.44
CA PHE A 119 -10.04 6.52 -6.32
C PHE A 119 -9.50 7.95 -6.15
N VAL A 120 -8.36 8.12 -5.46
CA VAL A 120 -7.78 9.46 -5.24
C VAL A 120 -7.25 10.04 -6.54
N PRO A 121 -7.68 11.29 -6.91
CA PRO A 121 -7.21 11.96 -8.10
C PRO A 121 -5.75 12.40 -7.97
N LEU A 122 -4.96 12.07 -8.98
CA LEU A 122 -3.51 12.33 -9.00
C LEU A 122 -3.16 13.62 -9.73
N ASN A 123 -3.92 13.98 -10.78
CA ASN A 123 -3.61 15.12 -11.64
C ASN A 123 -4.85 15.72 -12.30
N ASP A 124 -4.66 16.78 -13.09
CA ASP A 124 -5.69 17.53 -13.80
C ASP A 124 -6.35 16.77 -14.98
N LYS A 125 -5.77 15.64 -15.39
CA LYS A 125 -6.39 14.72 -16.37
C LYS A 125 -7.36 13.76 -15.70
N LEU A 126 -7.59 13.90 -14.40
CA LEU A 126 -8.45 13.04 -13.58
C LEU A 126 -7.95 11.58 -13.54
N GLU A 127 -6.66 11.36 -13.78
CA GLU A 127 -6.03 10.07 -13.53
C GLU A 127 -6.00 9.81 -12.02
N ILE A 128 -6.29 8.56 -11.63
CA ILE A 128 -6.47 8.15 -10.23
C ILE A 128 -5.47 7.06 -9.84
N THR A 129 -5.48 6.65 -8.57
CA THR A 129 -4.54 5.64 -8.06
C THR A 129 -4.59 4.32 -8.86
N SER A 130 -5.77 3.88 -9.35
CA SER A 130 -5.85 2.67 -10.18
C SER A 130 -5.15 2.82 -11.54
N ASP A 131 -5.13 4.03 -12.12
CA ASP A 131 -4.38 4.29 -13.37
C ASP A 131 -2.86 4.20 -13.12
N LEU A 132 -2.39 4.61 -11.93
CA LEU A 132 -0.99 4.41 -11.54
C LEU A 132 -0.64 2.92 -11.40
N ILE A 133 -1.54 2.09 -10.86
CA ILE A 133 -1.33 0.64 -10.80
C ILE A 133 -1.18 0.06 -12.21
N GLU A 134 -2.06 0.42 -13.13
CA GLU A 134 -1.99 -0.03 -14.52
C GLU A 134 -0.68 0.44 -15.18
N ARG A 135 -0.30 1.69 -14.97
CA ARG A 135 0.96 2.25 -15.45
C ARG A 135 2.18 1.48 -14.92
N ILE A 136 2.17 1.05 -13.67
CA ILE A 136 3.23 0.23 -13.08
C ILE A 136 3.26 -1.16 -13.74
N LYS A 137 2.09 -1.78 -13.94
CA LYS A 137 2.00 -3.09 -14.63
C LYS A 137 2.59 -3.06 -16.04
N GLU A 138 2.41 -1.97 -16.77
CA GLU A 138 2.97 -1.81 -18.12
C GLU A 138 4.51 -1.76 -18.16
N GLN A 139 5.16 -1.41 -17.06
CA GLN A 139 6.62 -1.20 -17.01
C GLN A 139 7.41 -2.46 -16.69
N THR A 140 6.75 -3.56 -16.34
CA THR A 140 7.45 -4.71 -15.77
C THR A 140 6.83 -6.04 -16.22
N ASN A 141 7.65 -7.07 -16.28
CA ASN A 141 7.20 -8.46 -16.42
C ASN A 141 6.99 -9.15 -15.06
N ARG A 142 7.22 -8.44 -13.94
CA ARG A 142 6.92 -8.95 -12.59
C ARG A 142 5.41 -8.96 -12.40
N THR A 143 4.90 -9.95 -11.70
CA THR A 143 3.49 -9.92 -11.30
C THR A 143 3.26 -8.78 -10.32
N VAL A 144 2.26 -7.95 -10.59
CA VAL A 144 1.85 -6.86 -9.71
C VAL A 144 0.59 -7.30 -8.97
N TYR A 145 0.69 -7.45 -7.68
CA TYR A 145 -0.42 -7.75 -6.78
C TYR A 145 -0.89 -6.49 -6.06
N ILE A 146 -2.10 -6.55 -5.52
CA ILE A 146 -2.72 -5.44 -4.77
C ILE A 146 -3.09 -5.95 -3.38
N VAL A 147 -2.74 -5.18 -2.36
CA VAL A 147 -3.23 -5.33 -0.98
C VAL A 147 -4.08 -4.12 -0.65
N VAL A 148 -5.30 -4.36 -0.19
CA VAL A 148 -6.21 -3.30 0.25
C VAL A 148 -6.12 -3.17 1.76
N VAL A 149 -5.79 -1.98 2.26
CA VAL A 149 -5.81 -1.67 3.69
C VAL A 149 -7.11 -0.94 4.03
N ALA A 150 -7.84 -1.46 4.99
CA ALA A 150 -9.09 -0.90 5.47
C ALA A 150 -9.07 -0.76 6.99
N ARG A 151 -9.81 0.23 7.52
CA ARG A 151 -10.04 0.30 8.97
C ARG A 151 -10.94 -0.84 9.42
N SER A 152 -10.79 -1.35 10.65
CA SER A 152 -11.68 -2.39 11.19
C SER A 152 -13.02 -1.86 11.69
N GLY A 153 -13.17 -0.55 11.90
CA GLY A 153 -14.34 0.06 12.55
C GLY A 153 -15.55 0.26 11.65
N LEU A 154 -16.57 0.90 12.19
CA LEU A 154 -17.83 1.24 11.49
C LEU A 154 -17.57 1.97 10.17
N GLY A 155 -18.30 1.61 9.12
CA GLY A 155 -18.15 2.10 7.76
C GLY A 155 -17.21 1.29 6.88
N THR A 156 -16.43 0.35 7.45
CA THR A 156 -15.47 -0.45 6.68
C THR A 156 -16.15 -1.27 5.59
N LEU A 157 -17.31 -1.86 5.86
CA LEU A 157 -18.05 -2.67 4.88
C LEU A 157 -18.30 -1.88 3.60
N ASN A 158 -18.90 -0.69 3.74
CA ASN A 158 -19.19 0.17 2.58
C ASN A 158 -17.91 0.55 1.82
N HIS A 159 -16.90 1.06 2.50
CA HIS A 159 -15.67 1.54 1.86
C HIS A 159 -14.88 0.40 1.19
N THR A 160 -14.79 -0.75 1.86
CA THR A 160 -14.09 -1.92 1.32
C THR A 160 -14.80 -2.48 0.10
N LEU A 161 -16.13 -2.66 0.17
CA LEU A 161 -16.89 -3.20 -0.95
C LEU A 161 -16.90 -2.27 -2.16
N LEU A 162 -16.96 -0.95 -1.96
CA LEU A 162 -16.81 0.04 -3.05
C LEU A 162 -15.41 -0.04 -3.67
N THR A 163 -14.36 -0.17 -2.87
CA THR A 163 -12.98 -0.33 -3.35
C THR A 163 -12.84 -1.60 -4.20
N TYR A 164 -13.36 -2.73 -3.74
CA TYR A 164 -13.35 -3.98 -4.48
C TYR A 164 -14.20 -3.93 -5.75
N GLY A 165 -15.37 -3.28 -5.69
CA GLY A 165 -16.21 -3.03 -6.87
C GLY A 165 -15.48 -2.22 -7.93
N HIS A 166 -14.75 -1.17 -7.54
CA HIS A 166 -13.92 -0.40 -8.45
C HIS A 166 -12.80 -1.24 -9.07
N LEU A 167 -12.04 -1.98 -8.24
CA LEU A 167 -10.98 -2.88 -8.75
C LEU A 167 -11.53 -3.92 -9.71
N GLN A 168 -12.72 -4.46 -9.46
CA GLN A 168 -13.40 -5.37 -10.39
C GLN A 168 -13.75 -4.69 -11.71
N THR A 169 -14.31 -3.48 -11.67
CA THR A 169 -14.67 -2.70 -12.88
C THR A 169 -13.43 -2.38 -13.73
N ARG A 170 -12.27 -2.19 -13.09
CA ARG A 170 -10.98 -1.94 -13.76
C ARG A 170 -10.29 -3.22 -14.24
N GLY A 171 -10.87 -4.41 -14.04
CA GLY A 171 -10.23 -5.68 -14.38
C GLY A 171 -9.01 -6.01 -13.52
N LEU A 172 -8.91 -5.39 -12.33
CA LEU A 172 -7.79 -5.57 -11.39
C LEU A 172 -8.10 -6.57 -10.26
N LYS A 173 -9.32 -7.12 -10.21
CA LYS A 173 -9.73 -8.02 -9.13
C LYS A 173 -8.82 -9.23 -8.98
N GLN A 174 -8.40 -9.83 -10.09
CA GLN A 174 -7.49 -10.99 -10.10
C GLN A 174 -6.09 -10.67 -9.58
N ASN A 175 -5.74 -9.40 -9.46
CA ASN A 175 -4.47 -8.97 -8.87
C ASN A 175 -4.56 -8.74 -7.36
N VAL A 176 -5.78 -8.81 -6.77
CA VAL A 176 -5.97 -8.53 -5.35
C VAL A 176 -5.65 -9.77 -4.53
N LEU A 177 -4.57 -9.71 -3.74
CA LEU A 177 -4.24 -10.76 -2.76
C LEU A 177 -5.25 -10.82 -1.61
N GLY A 178 -5.73 -9.66 -1.17
CA GLY A 178 -6.73 -9.59 -0.12
C GLY A 178 -6.76 -8.22 0.57
N CYS A 179 -7.55 -8.19 1.66
CA CYS A 179 -7.71 -7.03 2.54
C CYS A 179 -6.99 -7.25 3.87
N ILE A 180 -6.35 -6.21 4.37
CA ILE A 180 -5.83 -6.15 5.74
C ILE A 180 -6.71 -5.17 6.52
N LEU A 181 -7.40 -5.67 7.54
CA LEU A 181 -8.18 -4.85 8.47
C LEU A 181 -7.25 -4.33 9.58
N ASN A 182 -7.13 -3.01 9.69
CA ASN A 182 -6.25 -2.35 10.64
C ASN A 182 -7.04 -1.55 11.68
N GLY A 183 -6.77 -1.78 12.96
CA GLY A 183 -7.41 -1.09 14.08
C GLY A 183 -8.11 -2.03 15.05
N GLN A 184 -9.09 -1.52 15.79
CA GLN A 184 -9.85 -2.34 16.72
C GLN A 184 -10.59 -3.47 15.97
N GLN A 185 -10.33 -4.70 16.37
CA GLN A 185 -10.91 -5.87 15.71
C GLN A 185 -12.43 -5.92 15.88
N ASP A 186 -13.12 -6.24 14.79
CA ASP A 186 -14.56 -6.49 14.76
C ASP A 186 -14.82 -7.75 13.93
N PRO A 187 -15.05 -8.90 14.59
CA PRO A 187 -15.27 -10.17 13.91
C PRO A 187 -16.47 -10.17 12.96
N LEU A 188 -17.49 -9.36 13.23
CA LEU A 188 -18.67 -9.27 12.37
C LEU A 188 -18.35 -8.60 11.04
N ASN A 189 -17.53 -7.56 11.07
CA ASN A 189 -17.08 -6.90 9.84
C ASN A 189 -16.26 -7.85 8.97
N LYS A 190 -15.33 -8.59 9.55
CA LYS A 190 -14.56 -9.62 8.82
C LYS A 190 -15.48 -10.65 8.16
N GLN A 191 -16.35 -11.30 8.95
CA GLN A 191 -17.28 -12.31 8.46
C GLN A 191 -18.16 -11.77 7.33
N THR A 192 -18.67 -10.56 7.48
CA THR A 192 -19.51 -9.94 6.44
C THR A 192 -18.72 -9.69 5.15
N LEU A 193 -17.48 -9.17 5.24
CA LEU A 193 -16.64 -8.99 4.06
C LEU A 193 -16.35 -10.32 3.34
N GLU A 194 -16.08 -11.38 4.11
CA GLU A 194 -15.84 -12.73 3.56
C GLU A 194 -17.09 -13.28 2.86
N LEU A 195 -18.31 -13.04 3.38
CA LEU A 195 -19.57 -13.39 2.70
C LEU A 195 -19.73 -12.68 1.34
N PHE A 196 -19.18 -11.47 1.19
CA PHE A 196 -19.15 -10.76 -0.08
C PHE A 196 -17.95 -11.13 -0.99
N GLY A 197 -17.19 -12.17 -0.61
CA GLY A 197 -16.06 -12.67 -1.40
C GLY A 197 -14.80 -11.83 -1.30
N VAL A 198 -14.65 -11.03 -0.23
CA VAL A 198 -13.42 -10.33 0.10
C VAL A 198 -12.53 -11.27 0.92
N THR A 199 -11.35 -11.58 0.44
CA THR A 199 -10.34 -12.32 1.21
C THR A 199 -9.74 -11.40 2.28
N VAL A 200 -9.98 -11.67 3.56
CA VAL A 200 -9.33 -10.93 4.66
C VAL A 200 -8.04 -11.66 5.03
N MET A 201 -6.90 -11.14 4.57
CA MET A 201 -5.57 -11.73 4.76
C MET A 201 -5.10 -11.69 6.22
N ALA A 202 -5.36 -10.56 6.88
CA ALA A 202 -4.94 -10.34 8.26
C ALA A 202 -5.81 -9.29 8.94
N GLU A 203 -5.89 -9.38 10.25
CA GLU A 203 -6.43 -8.35 11.15
C GLU A 203 -5.30 -7.85 12.04
N ILE A 204 -4.95 -6.58 11.88
CA ILE A 204 -3.88 -5.92 12.61
C ILE A 204 -4.50 -5.10 13.75
N PRO A 205 -4.29 -5.47 15.02
CA PRO A 205 -4.83 -4.73 16.15
C PRO A 205 -4.11 -3.38 16.34
N ILE A 206 -4.72 -2.50 17.13
CA ILE A 206 -4.00 -1.37 17.70
C ILE A 206 -2.89 -1.93 18.58
N LEU A 207 -1.66 -1.47 18.39
CA LEU A 207 -0.54 -1.90 19.22
C LEU A 207 -0.41 -0.96 20.41
N ASP A 208 -0.52 -1.52 21.61
CA ASP A 208 -0.31 -0.80 22.86
C ASP A 208 1.17 -0.81 23.29
N THR A 209 1.93 -1.79 22.81
CA THR A 209 3.34 -1.99 23.16
C THR A 209 4.15 -2.55 21.97
N GLU A 210 5.45 -2.27 21.97
CA GLU A 210 6.37 -2.82 20.96
C GLU A 210 6.47 -4.36 21.02
N SER A 211 6.23 -4.96 22.18
CA SER A 211 6.25 -6.42 22.33
C SER A 211 5.18 -7.15 21.52
N GLN A 212 4.09 -6.46 21.13
CA GLN A 212 3.02 -7.01 20.30
C GLN A 212 3.39 -7.07 18.83
N LEU A 213 4.48 -6.44 18.40
CA LEU A 213 4.85 -6.38 16.98
C LEU A 213 5.16 -7.75 16.41
N SER A 214 5.90 -8.60 17.13
CA SER A 214 6.22 -9.95 16.65
C SER A 214 4.96 -10.76 16.40
N SER A 215 4.04 -10.78 17.39
CA SER A 215 2.76 -11.48 17.23
C SER A 215 1.88 -10.90 16.14
N THR A 216 2.03 -9.61 15.83
CA THR A 216 1.33 -8.95 14.72
C THR A 216 1.90 -9.38 13.36
N LEU A 217 3.22 -9.49 13.24
CA LEU A 217 3.88 -10.01 12.03
C LEU A 217 3.49 -11.48 11.76
N ASP A 218 3.23 -12.26 12.80
CA ASP A 218 2.78 -13.67 12.65
C ASP A 218 1.36 -13.78 12.08
N ARG A 219 0.55 -12.72 12.18
CA ARG A 219 -0.80 -12.66 11.58
C ARG A 219 -0.76 -12.47 10.06
N ILE A 220 0.34 -11.93 9.53
CA ILE A 220 0.53 -11.74 8.10
C ILE A 220 1.08 -13.06 7.52
N PRO A 221 0.38 -13.68 6.56
CA PRO A 221 0.86 -14.91 5.95
C PRO A 221 2.17 -14.69 5.16
N PRO A 222 3.02 -15.71 5.02
CA PRO A 222 4.17 -15.66 4.12
C PRO A 222 3.75 -15.33 2.69
N LEU A 223 4.56 -14.56 1.97
CA LEU A 223 4.23 -14.10 0.62
C LEU A 223 4.03 -15.28 -0.35
N GLU A 224 4.91 -16.27 -0.28
CA GLU A 224 4.88 -17.45 -1.14
C GLU A 224 3.54 -18.17 -1.05
N ARG A 225 3.01 -18.31 0.16
CA ARG A 225 1.72 -18.97 0.37
C ARG A 225 0.57 -18.24 -0.33
N ILE A 226 0.60 -16.91 -0.33
CA ILE A 226 -0.51 -16.10 -0.86
C ILE A 226 -0.45 -16.05 -2.39
N VAL A 227 0.76 -15.99 -2.97
CA VAL A 227 0.93 -15.88 -4.43
C VAL A 227 0.75 -17.23 -5.13
N ASP A 228 0.97 -18.36 -4.45
CA ASP A 228 0.75 -19.69 -4.99
C ASP A 228 -0.73 -20.09 -5.00
N GLU A 229 -1.56 -19.47 -4.12
CA GLU A 229 -3.00 -19.71 -4.02
C GLU A 229 -3.83 -18.74 -4.92
N SER A 230 -3.21 -17.73 -5.55
CA SER A 230 -3.85 -16.71 -6.38
C SER A 230 -3.67 -16.98 -7.88
#